data_261d2ecdd866733b3a79228c5deca90b
#
_entry.id   261d2ecdd866733b3a79228c5deca90b
#
_cell.length_a   1.000
_cell.length_b   1.000
_cell.length_c   1.000
_cell.angle_alpha   90.00
_cell.angle_beta   90.00
_cell.angle_gamma   90.00
#
_symmetry.space_group_name_H-M   'P 1'
#
loop_
_entity.id
_entity.type
_entity.pdbx_description
1 polymer ?
#
loop_
_entity_poly.entity_id
_entity_poly.type
_entity_poly.pdbx_seq_one_letter_code
_entity_poly.pdbx_strand_id
1 'polypeptide(L)'
;VIGLPRSGTTFLFNLLSLDNNHRSPLYWEIMNPLPLVKNNKQEVWRKRKINLELKFARVIIPKLKNMHHIRAETPEECELIATMNVRSFVYICMANIPEYVEYLKNCSFTSVFEWHKKFFQMLECSGRPNRWLLKDPSHIGHIPEIITTYPNAKFINIHRSPIESIASFCSLTKNIRSTFSKYVESESIGETVLDFWQHSLNKGIDDRKVLPDNQIADIAYSEFINNPI
;
A
#
# COMPACT_ATOMS: atom_id res chain seq x y z
N VAL A 1 5.15 6.73 3.53
CA VAL A 1 6.10 5.65 3.85
C VAL A 1 6.24 4.77 2.62
N ILE A 2 7.46 4.55 2.18
CA ILE A 2 7.82 3.74 1.01
C ILE A 2 8.87 2.69 1.39
N GLY A 3 9.17 1.78 0.48
CA GLY A 3 10.13 0.69 0.64
C GLY A 3 9.60 -0.60 0.04
N LEU A 4 10.43 -1.64 -0.04
CA LEU A 4 9.96 -2.94 -0.52
C LEU A 4 8.79 -3.48 0.34
N PRO A 5 7.86 -4.23 -0.25
CA PRO A 5 6.89 -4.97 0.56
C PRO A 5 7.64 -5.89 1.54
N ARG A 6 7.07 -6.09 2.73
CA ARG A 6 7.67 -6.91 3.80
C ARG A 6 8.95 -6.35 4.42
N SER A 7 9.27 -5.07 4.18
CA SER A 7 10.42 -4.38 4.81
C SER A 7 10.10 -3.74 6.17
N GLY A 8 8.89 -3.90 6.72
CA GLY A 8 8.48 -3.27 7.97
C GLY A 8 7.68 -1.97 7.77
N THR A 9 7.36 -1.59 6.54
CA THR A 9 6.57 -0.39 6.22
C THR A 9 5.26 -0.30 6.98
N THR A 10 4.55 -1.42 7.17
CA THR A 10 3.28 -1.45 7.91
C THR A 10 3.47 -1.17 9.40
N PHE A 11 4.53 -1.70 10.02
CA PHE A 11 4.81 -1.43 11.43
C PHE A 11 5.15 0.04 11.64
N LEU A 12 6.05 0.59 10.82
CA LEU A 12 6.39 2.01 10.85
C LEU A 12 5.16 2.91 10.61
N PHE A 13 4.34 2.57 9.63
CA PHE A 13 3.12 3.32 9.31
C PHE A 13 2.14 3.35 10.48
N ASN A 14 1.89 2.20 11.12
CA ASN A 14 1.03 2.12 12.29
C ASN A 14 1.58 2.91 13.48
N LEU A 15 2.89 2.88 13.70
CA LEU A 15 3.53 3.64 14.77
C LEU A 15 3.38 5.14 14.54
N LEU A 16 3.70 5.62 13.33
CA LEU A 16 3.56 7.03 12.98
C LEU A 16 2.09 7.51 12.98
N SER A 17 1.14 6.61 12.74
CA SER A 17 -0.29 6.92 12.77
C SER A 17 -0.83 7.19 14.18
N LEU A 18 -0.05 6.91 15.22
CA LEU A 18 -0.40 7.25 16.62
C LEU A 18 -0.22 8.74 16.91
N ASP A 19 0.55 9.48 16.11
CA ASP A 19 0.68 10.93 16.25
C ASP A 19 -0.59 11.63 15.76
N ASN A 20 -1.26 12.34 16.64
CA ASN A 20 -2.49 13.09 16.36
C ASN A 20 -2.35 14.20 15.30
N ASN A 21 -1.12 14.60 14.96
CA ASN A 21 -0.85 15.54 13.87
C ASN A 21 -1.00 14.89 12.48
N HIS A 22 -1.04 13.55 12.44
CA HIS A 22 -1.20 12.78 11.22
C HIS A 22 -2.60 12.16 11.12
N ARG A 23 -3.12 12.08 9.92
CA ARG A 23 -4.28 11.26 9.58
C ARG A 23 -3.89 10.23 8.54
N SER A 24 -4.16 8.97 8.81
CA SER A 24 -4.07 7.90 7.82
C SER A 24 -5.46 7.53 7.30
N PRO A 25 -5.61 7.15 6.04
CA PRO A 25 -6.88 6.63 5.56
C PRO A 25 -7.18 5.31 6.29
N LEU A 26 -8.40 5.15 6.75
CA LEU A 26 -8.85 3.93 7.39
C LEU A 26 -9.42 2.95 6.36
N TYR A 27 -9.30 1.65 6.62
CA TYR A 27 -9.79 0.61 5.71
C TYR A 27 -11.26 0.85 5.28
N TRP A 28 -12.14 1.22 6.23
CA TRP A 28 -13.55 1.49 5.91
C TRP A 28 -13.75 2.72 5.00
N GLU A 29 -12.87 3.72 5.10
CA GLU A 29 -12.92 4.93 4.28
C GLU A 29 -12.53 4.62 2.83
N ILE A 30 -11.59 3.71 2.63
CA ILE A 30 -11.17 3.28 1.29
C ILE A 30 -12.20 2.34 0.67
N MET A 31 -12.67 1.34 1.42
CA MET A 31 -13.56 0.30 0.88
C MET A 31 -15.01 0.77 0.68
N ASN A 32 -15.44 1.77 1.45
CA ASN A 32 -16.81 2.25 1.40
C ASN A 32 -16.89 3.79 1.56
N PRO A 33 -16.26 4.56 0.66
CA PRO A 33 -16.09 6.01 0.81
C PRO A 33 -17.42 6.78 0.67
N LEU A 34 -18.38 6.26 -0.08
CA LEU A 34 -19.61 6.96 -0.42
C LEU A 34 -20.86 6.21 0.06
N PRO A 35 -21.96 6.96 0.35
CA PRO A 35 -22.02 8.42 0.49
C PRO A 35 -21.21 8.90 1.69
N LEU A 36 -20.77 10.16 1.67
CA LEU A 36 -20.01 10.72 2.81
C LEU A 36 -20.79 10.58 4.12
N VAL A 37 -20.07 10.26 5.18
CA VAL A 37 -20.66 10.10 6.50
C VAL A 37 -21.04 11.47 7.06
N LYS A 38 -22.30 11.62 7.47
CA LYS A 38 -22.85 12.88 7.97
C LYS A 38 -22.90 12.96 9.50
N ASN A 39 -22.76 11.85 10.19
CA ASN A 39 -22.84 11.79 11.65
C ASN A 39 -22.20 10.50 12.19
N ASN A 40 -21.90 10.49 13.48
CA ASN A 40 -21.26 9.38 14.19
C ASN A 40 -22.05 8.05 14.08
N LYS A 41 -23.38 8.08 14.05
CA LYS A 41 -24.20 6.86 13.94
C LYS A 41 -23.96 6.15 12.61
N GLN A 42 -23.87 6.91 11.51
CA GLN A 42 -23.57 6.35 10.18
C GLN A 42 -22.14 5.79 10.11
N GLU A 43 -21.20 6.46 10.73
CA GLU A 43 -19.81 5.99 10.81
C GLU A 43 -19.72 4.66 11.56
N VAL A 44 -20.29 4.60 12.78
CA VAL A 44 -20.31 3.37 13.59
C VAL A 44 -21.00 2.22 12.84
N TRP A 45 -22.13 2.49 12.18
CA TRP A 45 -22.83 1.47 11.39
C TRP A 45 -21.96 0.94 10.25
N ARG A 46 -21.28 1.83 9.53
CA ARG A 46 -20.42 1.47 8.40
C ARG A 46 -19.22 0.64 8.84
N LYS A 47 -18.55 1.04 9.92
CA LYS A 47 -17.45 0.26 10.53
C LYS A 47 -17.92 -1.13 10.95
N ARG A 48 -19.10 -1.25 11.58
CA ARG A 48 -19.68 -2.55 11.97
C ARG A 48 -19.97 -3.42 10.75
N LYS A 49 -20.54 -2.84 9.69
CA LYS A 49 -20.81 -3.55 8.44
C LYS A 49 -19.51 -4.12 7.84
N ILE A 50 -18.47 -3.29 7.68
CA ILE A 50 -17.18 -3.71 7.16
C ILE A 50 -16.54 -4.80 8.03
N ASN A 51 -16.55 -4.65 9.35
CA ASN A 51 -16.00 -5.66 10.25
C ASN A 51 -16.76 -7.00 10.16
N LEU A 52 -18.07 -6.98 9.91
CA LEU A 52 -18.86 -8.18 9.66
C LEU A 52 -18.49 -8.83 8.32
N GLU A 53 -18.35 -8.04 7.25
CA GLU A 53 -17.92 -8.50 5.93
C GLU A 53 -16.52 -9.15 5.99
N LEU A 54 -15.57 -8.50 6.70
CA LEU A 54 -14.23 -9.07 6.93
C LEU A 54 -14.27 -10.36 7.73
N LYS A 55 -15.15 -10.45 8.74
CA LYS A 55 -15.33 -11.69 9.51
C LYS A 55 -15.85 -12.82 8.61
N PHE A 56 -16.81 -12.51 7.75
CA PHE A 56 -17.37 -13.48 6.80
C PHE A 56 -16.32 -13.90 5.74
N ALA A 57 -15.57 -12.94 5.19
CA ALA A 57 -14.48 -13.24 4.25
C ALA A 57 -13.43 -14.18 4.86
N ARG A 58 -13.08 -14.03 6.15
CA ARG A 58 -12.14 -14.92 6.86
C ARG A 58 -12.69 -16.33 7.10
N VAL A 59 -14.00 -16.51 7.09
CA VAL A 59 -14.63 -17.85 7.16
C VAL A 59 -14.53 -18.54 5.81
N ILE A 60 -14.83 -17.80 4.72
CA ILE A 60 -14.78 -18.33 3.35
C ILE A 60 -13.32 -18.54 2.90
N ILE A 61 -12.44 -17.64 3.28
CA ILE A 61 -11.02 -17.65 2.90
C ILE A 61 -10.17 -17.67 4.18
N PRO A 62 -9.96 -18.83 4.81
CA PRO A 62 -9.23 -18.94 6.09
C PRO A 62 -7.80 -18.39 6.02
N LYS A 63 -7.16 -18.44 4.84
CA LYS A 63 -5.81 -17.91 4.61
C LYS A 63 -5.71 -16.39 4.83
N LEU A 64 -6.81 -15.64 4.72
CA LEU A 64 -6.83 -14.21 5.01
C LEU A 64 -6.41 -13.85 6.43
N LYS A 65 -6.60 -14.77 7.39
CA LYS A 65 -6.18 -14.58 8.79
C LYS A 65 -4.67 -14.36 8.93
N ASN A 66 -3.88 -14.95 8.03
CA ASN A 66 -2.43 -14.95 8.08
C ASN A 66 -1.80 -13.86 7.19
N MET A 67 -2.61 -13.14 6.41
CA MET A 67 -2.11 -12.21 5.41
C MET A 67 -1.91 -10.81 5.97
N HIS A 68 -2.91 -10.26 6.64
CA HIS A 68 -2.87 -8.91 7.21
C HIS A 68 -3.95 -8.75 8.29
N HIS A 69 -3.61 -8.04 9.36
CA HIS A 69 -4.57 -7.78 10.44
C HIS A 69 -5.44 -6.57 10.07
N ILE A 70 -6.43 -6.78 9.19
CA ILE A 70 -7.34 -5.74 8.70
C ILE A 70 -8.56 -5.65 9.61
N ARG A 71 -8.90 -4.42 10.02
CA ARG A 71 -10.17 -4.04 10.64
C ARG A 71 -10.68 -2.77 9.97
N ALA A 72 -11.95 -2.46 10.15
CA ALA A 72 -12.50 -1.22 9.58
C ALA A 72 -11.73 0.02 10.03
N GLU A 73 -11.27 0.03 11.29
CA GLU A 73 -10.60 1.17 11.93
C GLU A 73 -9.07 1.18 11.78
N THR A 74 -8.46 0.19 11.11
CA THR A 74 -7.01 0.18 10.91
C THR A 74 -6.60 1.10 9.78
N PRO A 75 -5.47 1.82 9.93
CA PRO A 75 -4.83 2.51 8.80
C PRO A 75 -4.55 1.55 7.65
N GLU A 76 -4.79 1.99 6.43
CA GLU A 76 -4.70 1.13 5.26
C GLU A 76 -3.85 1.76 4.14
N GLU A 77 -3.34 0.91 3.26
CA GLU A 77 -2.45 1.26 2.17
C GLU A 77 -3.17 1.99 1.03
N CYS A 78 -2.44 2.90 0.36
CA CYS A 78 -2.94 3.57 -0.83
C CYS A 78 -3.13 2.63 -2.03
N GLU A 79 -2.50 1.46 -2.00
CA GLU A 79 -2.59 0.43 -3.05
C GLU A 79 -4.04 0.06 -3.39
N LEU A 80 -4.93 0.02 -2.39
CA LEU A 80 -6.36 -0.24 -2.63
C LEU A 80 -7.04 0.89 -3.42
N ILE A 81 -6.53 2.12 -3.36
CA ILE A 81 -7.01 3.23 -4.19
C ILE A 81 -6.52 3.06 -5.63
N ALA A 82 -5.29 2.57 -5.82
CA ALA A 82 -4.73 2.28 -7.12
C ALA A 82 -5.48 1.16 -7.86
N THR A 83 -6.05 0.17 -7.13
CA THR A 83 -6.89 -0.87 -7.73
C THR A 83 -8.08 -0.31 -8.50
N MET A 84 -8.64 0.84 -8.07
CA MET A 84 -9.77 1.48 -8.75
C MET A 84 -9.41 1.98 -10.17
N ASN A 85 -8.12 2.17 -10.45
CA ASN A 85 -7.60 2.55 -11.77
C ASN A 85 -7.06 1.37 -12.56
N VAL A 86 -7.21 0.14 -12.07
CA VAL A 86 -6.64 -1.07 -12.66
C VAL A 86 -5.12 -0.92 -12.89
N ARG A 87 -4.41 -0.24 -11.96
CA ARG A 87 -2.95 -0.06 -11.97
C ARG A 87 -2.39 -0.37 -10.59
N SER A 88 -2.34 -1.66 -10.26
CA SER A 88 -2.02 -2.14 -8.92
C SER A 88 -1.30 -3.47 -8.98
N PHE A 89 -0.22 -3.62 -8.22
CA PHE A 89 0.48 -4.90 -8.10
C PHE A 89 -0.35 -5.99 -7.39
N VAL A 90 -1.45 -5.63 -6.73
CA VAL A 90 -2.37 -6.60 -6.11
C VAL A 90 -2.88 -7.61 -7.14
N TYR A 91 -3.12 -7.17 -8.37
CA TYR A 91 -3.55 -8.08 -9.44
C TYR A 91 -2.49 -9.12 -9.81
N ILE A 92 -1.21 -8.74 -9.75
CA ILE A 92 -0.08 -9.68 -9.94
C ILE A 92 -0.07 -10.73 -8.82
N CYS A 93 -0.43 -10.34 -7.60
CA CYS A 93 -0.55 -11.29 -6.50
C CYS A 93 -1.74 -12.25 -6.66
N MET A 94 -2.83 -11.81 -7.30
CA MET A 94 -4.05 -12.61 -7.45
C MET A 94 -3.99 -13.60 -8.62
N ALA A 95 -3.29 -13.25 -9.71
CA ALA A 95 -3.25 -14.05 -10.94
C ALA A 95 -1.85 -14.04 -11.57
N ASN A 96 -1.57 -15.04 -12.40
CA ASN A 96 -0.39 -15.06 -13.27
C ASN A 96 -0.74 -14.36 -14.60
N ILE A 97 -0.31 -13.12 -14.76
CA ILE A 97 -0.66 -12.23 -15.87
C ILE A 97 0.59 -11.46 -16.35
N PRO A 98 1.54 -12.12 -17.03
CA PRO A 98 2.82 -11.52 -17.40
C PRO A 98 2.67 -10.23 -18.24
N GLU A 99 1.72 -10.19 -19.17
CA GLU A 99 1.46 -9.02 -20.00
C GLU A 99 1.02 -7.80 -19.16
N TYR A 100 0.33 -8.04 -18.05
CA TYR A 100 -0.05 -6.99 -17.14
C TYR A 100 1.15 -6.49 -16.32
N VAL A 101 2.10 -7.35 -15.99
CA VAL A 101 3.36 -6.96 -15.35
C VAL A 101 4.11 -5.98 -16.26
N GLU A 102 4.26 -6.34 -17.53
CA GLU A 102 4.89 -5.46 -18.52
C GLU A 102 4.12 -4.14 -18.70
N TYR A 103 2.79 -4.20 -18.71
CA TYR A 103 1.97 -3.00 -18.73
C TYR A 103 2.25 -2.10 -17.52
N LEU A 104 2.28 -2.63 -16.30
CA LEU A 104 2.53 -1.85 -15.08
C LEU A 104 3.91 -1.21 -15.05
N LYS A 105 4.93 -1.91 -15.55
CA LYS A 105 6.31 -1.39 -15.62
C LYS A 105 6.43 -0.19 -16.56
N ASN A 106 5.61 -0.13 -17.61
CA ASN A 106 5.73 0.83 -18.70
C ASN A 106 4.62 1.89 -18.74
N CYS A 107 3.52 1.72 -18.01
CA CYS A 107 2.42 2.69 -18.03
C CYS A 107 2.70 3.91 -17.14
N SER A 108 2.12 5.06 -17.52
CA SER A 108 2.15 6.25 -16.67
C SER A 108 1.22 6.10 -15.47
N PHE A 109 1.70 6.49 -14.30
CA PHE A 109 0.91 6.55 -13.07
C PHE A 109 0.36 7.96 -12.77
N THR A 110 0.54 8.91 -13.64
CA THR A 110 0.04 10.29 -13.43
C THR A 110 -1.45 10.31 -13.12
N SER A 111 -2.28 9.63 -13.90
CA SER A 111 -3.74 9.57 -13.66
C SER A 111 -4.11 8.83 -12.37
N VAL A 112 -3.27 7.89 -11.91
CA VAL A 112 -3.46 7.21 -10.62
C VAL A 112 -3.31 8.21 -9.48
N PHE A 113 -2.24 9.04 -9.51
CA PHE A 113 -2.02 10.04 -8.46
C PHE A 113 -2.98 11.22 -8.54
N GLU A 114 -3.45 11.60 -9.73
CA GLU A 114 -4.55 12.56 -9.87
C GLU A 114 -5.84 12.04 -9.21
N TRP A 115 -6.18 10.78 -9.46
CA TRP A 115 -7.31 10.12 -8.80
C TRP A 115 -7.11 10.01 -7.30
N HIS A 116 -5.94 9.58 -6.87
CA HIS A 116 -5.54 9.50 -5.48
C HIS A 116 -5.74 10.85 -4.76
N LYS A 117 -5.31 11.95 -5.37
CA LYS A 117 -5.53 13.29 -4.83
C LYS A 117 -7.00 13.64 -4.70
N LYS A 118 -7.81 13.36 -5.71
CA LYS A 118 -9.27 13.57 -5.67
C LYS A 118 -9.93 12.74 -4.58
N PHE A 119 -9.48 11.49 -4.41
CA PHE A 119 -9.98 10.61 -3.37
C PHE A 119 -9.73 11.19 -1.96
N PHE A 120 -8.53 11.68 -1.68
CA PHE A 120 -8.22 12.32 -0.40
C PHE A 120 -8.96 13.64 -0.20
N GLN A 121 -9.09 14.46 -1.23
CA GLN A 121 -9.92 15.66 -1.18
C GLN A 121 -11.37 15.35 -0.83
N MET A 122 -11.92 14.26 -1.35
CA MET A 122 -13.25 13.79 -0.97
C MET A 122 -13.32 13.41 0.52
N LEU A 123 -12.31 12.71 1.05
CA LEU A 123 -12.26 12.39 2.49
C LEU A 123 -12.11 13.65 3.36
N GLU A 124 -11.46 14.71 2.86
CA GLU A 124 -11.32 15.99 3.53
C GLU A 124 -12.65 16.76 3.69
N CYS A 125 -13.69 16.40 2.93
CA CYS A 125 -15.02 16.95 3.14
C CYS A 125 -15.59 16.66 4.55
N SER A 126 -15.08 15.64 5.24
CA SER A 126 -15.43 15.30 6.62
C SER A 126 -14.48 15.89 7.67
N GLY A 127 -13.53 16.73 7.24
CA GLY A 127 -12.51 17.37 8.07
C GLY A 127 -11.12 17.23 7.48
N ARG A 128 -10.46 18.36 7.26
CA ARG A 128 -9.10 18.39 6.70
C ARG A 128 -8.06 18.09 7.80
N PRO A 129 -7.17 17.13 7.59
CA PRO A 129 -6.08 16.87 8.54
C PRO A 129 -4.98 17.93 8.42
N ASN A 130 -4.18 18.07 9.47
CA ASN A 130 -2.94 18.85 9.40
C ASN A 130 -1.99 18.26 8.37
N ARG A 131 -1.88 16.92 8.37
CA ARG A 131 -1.01 16.17 7.45
C ARG A 131 -1.58 14.78 7.19
N TRP A 132 -1.58 14.36 5.93
CA TRP A 132 -1.80 12.97 5.57
C TRP A 132 -0.53 12.16 5.79
N LEU A 133 -0.66 11.03 6.46
CA LEU A 133 0.33 9.97 6.52
C LEU A 133 -0.14 8.83 5.61
N LEU A 134 0.63 8.55 4.58
CA LEU A 134 0.27 7.60 3.52
C LEU A 134 1.34 6.52 3.41
N LYS A 135 0.96 5.32 3.03
CA LYS A 135 1.88 4.21 2.85
C LYS A 135 1.50 3.38 1.63
N ASP A 136 2.49 3.11 0.81
CA ASP A 136 2.39 2.15 -0.28
C ASP A 136 3.79 1.70 -0.71
N PRO A 137 4.08 0.40 -0.76
CA PRO A 137 5.35 -0.09 -1.28
C PRO A 137 5.62 0.30 -2.74
N SER A 138 4.59 0.31 -3.58
CA SER A 138 4.72 0.62 -5.01
C SER A 138 5.12 2.06 -5.29
N HIS A 139 4.88 2.98 -4.36
CA HIS A 139 5.25 4.39 -4.48
C HIS A 139 6.76 4.61 -4.69
N ILE A 140 7.61 3.63 -4.34
CA ILE A 140 9.06 3.72 -4.58
C ILE A 140 9.40 3.88 -6.07
N GLY A 141 8.62 3.28 -6.96
CA GLY A 141 8.80 3.38 -8.42
C GLY A 141 8.11 4.60 -9.06
N HIS A 142 7.51 5.51 -8.27
CA HIS A 142 6.65 6.58 -8.80
C HIS A 142 6.90 7.94 -8.13
N ILE A 143 8.11 8.18 -7.65
CA ILE A 143 8.49 9.41 -6.95
C ILE A 143 8.21 10.68 -7.78
N PRO A 144 8.55 10.76 -9.09
CA PRO A 144 8.29 11.95 -9.90
C PRO A 144 6.79 12.27 -10.04
N GLU A 145 5.96 11.26 -10.26
CA GLU A 145 4.50 11.43 -10.38
C GLU A 145 3.88 11.88 -9.04
N ILE A 146 4.41 11.37 -7.93
CA ILE A 146 3.98 11.80 -6.59
C ILE A 146 4.35 13.25 -6.36
N ILE A 147 5.58 13.67 -6.64
CA ILE A 147 6.03 15.05 -6.47
C ILE A 147 5.26 16.01 -7.38
N THR A 148 4.98 15.62 -8.62
CA THR A 148 4.15 16.41 -9.53
C THR A 148 2.75 16.65 -8.94
N THR A 149 2.17 15.64 -8.28
CA THR A 149 0.83 15.74 -7.68
C THR A 149 0.84 16.40 -6.31
N TYR A 150 1.89 16.14 -5.53
CA TYR A 150 2.11 16.58 -4.15
C TYR A 150 3.51 17.19 -3.97
N PRO A 151 3.75 18.44 -4.39
CA PRO A 151 5.10 19.03 -4.38
C PRO A 151 5.77 19.08 -3.02
N ASN A 152 4.98 19.12 -1.94
CA ASN A 152 5.48 19.16 -0.56
C ASN A 152 5.53 17.76 0.10
N ALA A 153 5.40 16.67 -0.67
CA ALA A 153 5.46 15.33 -0.13
C ALA A 153 6.83 15.06 0.49
N LYS A 154 6.83 14.42 1.65
CA LYS A 154 8.04 13.90 2.30
C LYS A 154 7.99 12.38 2.33
N PHE A 155 9.13 11.76 2.09
CA PHE A 155 9.25 10.31 2.01
C PHE A 155 10.01 9.78 3.22
N ILE A 156 9.53 8.70 3.78
CA ILE A 156 10.27 7.87 4.73
C ILE A 156 10.44 6.52 4.04
N ASN A 157 11.67 6.19 3.72
CA ASN A 157 12.03 4.98 3.00
C ASN A 157 12.68 3.98 3.96
N ILE A 158 12.05 2.83 4.14
CA ILE A 158 12.57 1.79 5.02
C ILE A 158 13.30 0.72 4.22
N HIS A 159 14.55 0.46 4.61
CA HIS A 159 15.45 -0.48 3.95
C HIS A 159 15.55 -1.79 4.73
N ARG A 160 15.30 -2.87 4.06
CA ARG A 160 15.53 -4.23 4.54
C ARG A 160 16.23 -5.04 3.45
N SER A 161 16.94 -6.12 3.82
CA SER A 161 17.50 -7.07 2.86
C SER A 161 16.49 -7.40 1.76
N PRO A 162 16.78 -7.11 0.48
CA PRO A 162 15.88 -7.45 -0.62
C PRO A 162 15.59 -8.95 -0.70
N ILE A 163 16.59 -9.79 -0.39
CA ILE A 163 16.45 -11.26 -0.41
C ILE A 163 15.35 -11.69 0.58
N GLU A 164 15.38 -11.19 1.81
CA GLU A 164 14.37 -11.52 2.83
C GLU A 164 12.99 -10.95 2.47
N SER A 165 12.96 -9.71 1.99
CA SER A 165 11.72 -9.02 1.65
C SER A 165 11.02 -9.70 0.47
N ILE A 166 11.73 -10.00 -0.60
CA ILE A 166 11.21 -10.65 -1.80
C ILE A 166 10.78 -12.09 -1.50
N ALA A 167 11.60 -12.88 -0.79
CA ALA A 167 11.21 -14.24 -0.40
C ALA A 167 9.94 -14.28 0.44
N SER A 168 9.81 -13.34 1.41
CA SER A 168 8.61 -13.20 2.21
C SER A 168 7.40 -12.75 1.38
N PHE A 169 7.61 -11.88 0.39
CA PHE A 169 6.55 -11.41 -0.50
C PHE A 169 6.10 -12.50 -1.48
N CYS A 170 7.01 -13.31 -2.02
CA CYS A 170 6.67 -14.51 -2.82
C CYS A 170 5.76 -15.47 -2.04
N SER A 171 6.07 -15.70 -0.76
CA SER A 171 5.24 -16.54 0.12
C SER A 171 3.84 -15.96 0.31
N LEU A 172 3.73 -14.64 0.49
CA LEU A 172 2.46 -13.93 0.57
C LEU A 172 1.69 -14.04 -0.75
N THR A 173 2.34 -13.77 -1.88
CA THR A 173 1.75 -13.88 -3.22
C THR A 173 1.23 -15.29 -3.50
N LYS A 174 1.99 -16.33 -3.12
CA LYS A 174 1.55 -17.72 -3.23
C LYS A 174 0.26 -17.98 -2.46
N ASN A 175 0.17 -17.47 -1.23
CA ASN A 175 -1.03 -17.60 -0.41
C ASN A 175 -2.23 -16.88 -1.03
N ILE A 176 -2.04 -15.66 -1.53
CA ILE A 176 -3.10 -14.89 -2.20
C ILE A 176 -3.54 -15.63 -3.47
N ARG A 177 -2.61 -15.94 -4.38
CA ARG A 177 -2.89 -16.59 -5.67
C ARG A 177 -3.57 -17.93 -5.50
N SER A 178 -3.19 -18.74 -4.50
CA SER A 178 -3.84 -20.02 -4.21
C SER A 178 -5.28 -19.90 -3.68
N THR A 179 -5.76 -18.70 -3.40
CA THR A 179 -7.18 -18.44 -3.10
C THR A 179 -8.01 -18.33 -4.38
N PHE A 180 -7.40 -17.83 -5.45
CA PHE A 180 -8.07 -17.55 -6.72
C PHE A 180 -7.73 -18.57 -7.82
N SER A 181 -6.65 -19.36 -7.64
CA SER A 181 -6.18 -20.34 -8.62
C SER A 181 -5.95 -21.71 -7.99
N LYS A 182 -6.35 -22.76 -8.68
CA LYS A 182 -6.12 -24.15 -8.25
C LYS A 182 -4.66 -24.58 -8.43
N TYR A 183 -4.00 -24.06 -9.46
CA TYR A 183 -2.60 -24.36 -9.77
C TYR A 183 -1.75 -23.11 -9.58
N VAL A 184 -0.75 -23.22 -8.72
CA VAL A 184 0.14 -22.10 -8.38
C VAL A 184 1.57 -22.60 -8.37
N GLU A 185 2.36 -22.18 -9.35
CA GLU A 185 3.76 -22.51 -9.46
C GLU A 185 4.62 -21.48 -8.71
N SER A 186 5.48 -21.95 -7.82
CA SER A 186 6.31 -21.09 -6.99
C SER A 186 7.41 -20.39 -7.79
N GLU A 187 7.94 -21.04 -8.81
CA GLU A 187 8.98 -20.50 -9.69
C GLU A 187 8.45 -19.30 -10.48
N SER A 188 7.32 -19.45 -11.15
CA SER A 188 6.64 -18.36 -11.87
C SER A 188 6.31 -17.16 -10.95
N ILE A 189 5.96 -17.40 -9.69
CA ILE A 189 5.79 -16.31 -8.72
C ILE A 189 7.12 -15.62 -8.46
N GLY A 190 8.19 -16.39 -8.23
CA GLY A 190 9.52 -15.87 -7.97
C GLY A 190 10.00 -14.96 -9.09
N GLU A 191 9.91 -15.43 -10.32
CA GLU A 191 10.28 -14.66 -11.52
C GLU A 191 9.48 -13.37 -11.64
N THR A 192 8.16 -13.45 -11.56
CA THR A 192 7.24 -12.30 -11.68
C THR A 192 7.51 -11.25 -10.59
N VAL A 193 7.64 -11.70 -9.35
CA VAL A 193 7.83 -10.82 -8.19
C VAL A 193 9.20 -10.14 -8.25
N LEU A 194 10.24 -10.91 -8.59
CA LEU A 194 11.61 -10.40 -8.71
C LEU A 194 11.69 -9.35 -9.83
N ASP A 195 11.19 -9.67 -11.02
CA ASP A 195 11.20 -8.76 -12.16
C ASP A 195 10.50 -7.44 -11.85
N PHE A 196 9.27 -7.50 -11.32
CA PHE A 196 8.51 -6.30 -10.99
C PHE A 196 9.19 -5.41 -9.93
N TRP A 197 9.66 -6.01 -8.82
CA TRP A 197 10.24 -5.23 -7.73
C TRP A 197 11.68 -4.79 -8.01
N GLN A 198 12.45 -5.54 -8.81
CA GLN A 198 13.75 -5.09 -9.30
C GLN A 198 13.60 -3.86 -10.20
N HIS A 199 12.63 -3.89 -11.13
CA HIS A 199 12.32 -2.72 -11.96
C HIS A 199 11.93 -1.51 -11.09
N SER A 200 10.98 -1.70 -10.15
CA SER A 200 10.50 -0.63 -9.27
C SER A 200 11.59 -0.04 -8.39
N LEU A 201 12.50 -0.88 -7.86
CA LEU A 201 13.65 -0.43 -7.07
C LEU A 201 14.64 0.36 -7.90
N ASN A 202 15.03 -0.14 -9.07
CA ASN A 202 15.97 0.53 -9.95
C ASN A 202 15.45 1.92 -10.35
N LYS A 203 14.18 1.98 -10.75
CA LYS A 203 13.51 3.24 -11.03
C LYS A 203 13.51 4.16 -9.81
N GLY A 204 13.16 3.65 -8.62
CA GLY A 204 13.16 4.42 -7.38
C GLY A 204 14.53 4.97 -6.97
N ILE A 205 15.62 4.22 -7.21
CA ILE A 205 17.00 4.67 -6.98
C ILE A 205 17.35 5.85 -7.90
N ASP A 206 16.90 5.80 -9.14
CA ASP A 206 17.13 6.90 -10.09
C ASP A 206 16.21 8.09 -9.81
N ASP A 207 14.95 7.84 -9.58
CA ASP A 207 13.93 8.87 -9.33
C ASP A 207 14.21 9.67 -8.04
N ARG A 208 14.77 9.03 -7.00
CA ARG A 208 15.08 9.74 -5.74
C ARG A 208 16.15 10.83 -5.89
N LYS A 209 16.97 10.78 -6.95
CA LYS A 209 18.03 11.78 -7.21
C LYS A 209 17.47 13.17 -7.48
N VAL A 210 16.21 13.29 -7.85
CA VAL A 210 15.54 14.60 -8.06
C VAL A 210 14.98 15.19 -6.76
N LEU A 211 14.98 14.42 -5.66
CA LEU A 211 14.48 14.89 -4.37
C LEU A 211 15.54 15.71 -3.63
N PRO A 212 15.16 16.86 -3.05
CA PRO A 212 16.00 17.52 -2.05
C PRO A 212 16.22 16.62 -0.82
N ASP A 213 17.37 16.72 -0.18
CA ASP A 213 17.73 15.92 1.00
C ASP A 213 16.71 16.03 2.15
N ASN A 214 16.03 17.17 2.27
CA ASN A 214 15.01 17.40 3.29
C ASN A 214 13.64 16.81 2.96
N GLN A 215 13.47 16.17 1.81
CA GLN A 215 12.22 15.51 1.41
C GLN A 215 12.25 14.00 1.56
N ILE A 216 13.41 13.39 1.81
CA ILE A 216 13.51 11.94 2.01
C ILE A 216 14.36 11.63 3.24
N ALA A 217 13.89 10.67 4.04
CA ALA A 217 14.63 10.08 5.15
C ALA A 217 14.70 8.57 4.95
N ASP A 218 15.88 8.00 5.17
CA ASP A 218 16.11 6.57 5.08
C ASP A 218 16.18 5.95 6.48
N ILE A 219 15.53 4.80 6.68
CA ILE A 219 15.51 4.05 7.94
C ILE A 219 15.97 2.61 7.67
N ALA A 220 17.00 2.15 8.36
CA ALA A 220 17.38 0.76 8.34
C ALA A 220 16.41 -0.08 9.20
N TYR A 221 15.82 -1.12 8.62
CA TYR A 221 14.89 -2.01 9.33
C TYR A 221 15.48 -2.61 10.61
N SER A 222 16.76 -3.02 10.57
CA SER A 222 17.44 -3.59 11.73
C SER A 222 17.58 -2.61 12.89
N GLU A 223 17.84 -1.34 12.61
CA GLU A 223 17.92 -0.30 13.62
C GLU A 223 16.54 0.01 14.19
N PHE A 224 15.55 0.12 13.30
CA PHE A 224 14.17 0.43 13.65
C PHE A 224 13.52 -0.61 14.56
N ILE A 225 13.75 -1.91 14.35
CA ILE A 225 13.15 -2.94 15.23
C ILE A 225 13.85 -3.05 16.59
N ASN A 226 15.13 -2.66 16.67
CA ASN A 226 15.89 -2.68 17.93
C ASN A 226 15.62 -1.43 18.78
N ASN A 227 15.36 -0.29 18.11
CA ASN A 227 15.05 0.99 18.76
C ASN A 227 13.89 1.66 17.99
N PRO A 228 12.65 1.23 18.20
CA PRO A 228 11.51 1.73 17.43
C PRO A 228 11.08 3.16 17.76
N ILE A 229 11.72 3.82 18.69
CA ILE A 229 11.66 5.25 19.15
C ILE A 229 11.79 5.26 20.66
#